data_3e4548026ff6c29fd2417be98d0cdf67
#
_entry.id   3e4548026ff6c29fd2417be98d0cdf67
#
_cell.length_a   1.000
_cell.length_b   1.000
_cell.length_c   1.000
_cell.angle_alpha   90.00
_cell.angle_beta   90.00
_cell.angle_gamma   90.00
#
_symmetry.space_group_name_H-M   'P 1'
#
loop_
_entity.id
_entity.type
_entity.pdbx_description
1 polymer ?
#
loop_
_entity_poly.entity_id
_entity_poly.type
_entity_poly.pdbx_seq_one_letter_code
_entity_poly.pdbx_strand_id
1 'polypeptide(L)'
;MATASPSHHYTTVNGVKLHYVRQGAGEPLMLIHGWPGFWFEWHKNIGPLAEHFDVIVPDMRGFAYSDKPDLPPEVGYTDTAFAEDIRAFIDFYHFDKVRIVTHDFGAVWVQRFARMYPERLHKLVLFDPPYAGIGGRWFELPQVFHSWYQIFHQQPWAEDLVGSSKEATEIYLRHFLSAWSANPDLWTDDEIAAYVEAYSQPGALRGGFNCYRAAFRGGMQSSGDLTINTPTMVLWGDSDAILPYAWSDRLPEFFPNLTLKRMEGVGHFMMREAPERVNAEIIGFMKD
;
A
#
# COMPACT_ATOMS: atom_id res chain seq x y z
N MET A 1 6.44 -26.90 -9.80
CA MET A 1 5.83 -27.43 -8.57
C MET A 1 4.78 -26.43 -8.13
N ALA A 2 3.58 -26.84 -7.72
CA ALA A 2 2.62 -25.89 -7.18
C ALA A 2 3.23 -25.30 -5.90
N THR A 3 3.46 -23.99 -5.87
CA THR A 3 3.90 -23.29 -4.67
C THR A 3 2.79 -23.44 -3.62
N ALA A 4 3.16 -23.86 -2.40
CA ALA A 4 2.20 -23.96 -1.31
C ALA A 4 1.49 -22.61 -1.13
N SER A 5 0.19 -22.62 -0.81
CA SER A 5 -0.52 -21.39 -0.47
C SER A 5 0.12 -20.73 0.76
N PRO A 6 0.15 -19.39 0.84
CA PRO A 6 0.70 -18.71 2.00
C PRO A 6 -0.10 -19.06 3.26
N SER A 7 0.58 -19.16 4.40
CA SER A 7 -0.07 -19.42 5.69
C SER A 7 -0.63 -18.13 6.30
N HIS A 8 -1.83 -18.22 6.88
CA HIS A 8 -2.52 -17.08 7.52
C HIS A 8 -2.24 -17.07 9.03
N HIS A 9 -1.92 -15.90 9.53
CA HIS A 9 -1.53 -15.67 10.92
C HIS A 9 -2.18 -14.43 11.49
N TYR A 10 -2.18 -14.33 12.82
CA TYR A 10 -2.58 -13.13 13.55
C TYR A 10 -1.56 -12.83 14.65
N THR A 11 -1.29 -11.56 14.86
CA THR A 11 -0.53 -11.08 16.02
C THR A 11 -1.09 -9.76 16.52
N THR A 12 -0.86 -9.46 17.80
CA THR A 12 -1.25 -8.15 18.36
C THR A 12 0.01 -7.32 18.58
N VAL A 13 0.13 -6.21 17.88
CA VAL A 13 1.22 -5.26 17.98
C VAL A 13 0.65 -3.85 18.16
N ASN A 14 1.28 -3.03 18.97
CA ASN A 14 0.83 -1.67 19.23
C ASN A 14 -0.68 -1.56 19.58
N GLY A 15 -1.21 -2.57 20.27
CA GLY A 15 -2.63 -2.67 20.67
C GLY A 15 -3.60 -3.01 19.53
N VAL A 16 -3.11 -3.35 18.34
CA VAL A 16 -3.92 -3.70 17.17
C VAL A 16 -3.64 -5.15 16.78
N LYS A 17 -4.68 -5.97 16.63
CA LYS A 17 -4.57 -7.32 16.11
C LYS A 17 -4.47 -7.25 14.59
N LEU A 18 -3.29 -7.58 14.06
CA LEU A 18 -3.03 -7.63 12.62
C LEU A 18 -3.15 -9.06 12.11
N HIS A 19 -3.89 -9.23 11.02
CA HIS A 19 -3.81 -10.39 10.14
C HIS A 19 -2.61 -10.22 9.20
N TYR A 20 -1.95 -11.32 8.87
CA TYR A 20 -0.91 -11.34 7.85
C TYR A 20 -0.77 -12.72 7.24
N VAL A 21 -0.24 -12.78 6.03
CA VAL A 21 0.20 -14.03 5.41
C VAL A 21 1.71 -14.09 5.39
N ARG A 22 2.28 -15.31 5.46
CA ARG A 22 3.72 -15.55 5.42
C ARG A 22 4.05 -16.76 4.56
N GLN A 23 5.12 -16.65 3.79
CA GLN A 23 5.64 -17.73 2.96
C GLN A 23 7.13 -17.54 2.69
N GLY A 24 7.87 -18.67 2.61
CA GLY A 24 9.31 -18.64 2.34
C GLY A 24 10.16 -18.71 3.60
N ALA A 25 11.45 -18.41 3.44
CA ALA A 25 12.45 -18.39 4.50
C ALA A 25 13.64 -17.52 4.07
N GLY A 26 14.47 -17.11 5.04
CA GLY A 26 15.66 -16.29 4.80
C GLY A 26 15.49 -14.85 5.28
N GLU A 27 16.00 -13.89 4.52
CA GLU A 27 15.92 -12.47 4.87
C GLU A 27 14.47 -11.96 4.81
N PRO A 28 14.02 -11.19 5.80
CA PRO A 28 12.64 -10.71 5.84
C PRO A 28 12.35 -9.68 4.75
N LEU A 29 11.26 -9.91 4.02
CA LEU A 29 10.69 -9.01 3.03
C LEU A 29 9.23 -8.74 3.37
N MET A 30 8.90 -7.51 3.75
CA MET A 30 7.52 -7.10 3.99
C MET A 30 6.91 -6.49 2.73
N LEU A 31 5.68 -6.88 2.40
CA LEU A 31 4.90 -6.28 1.32
C LEU A 31 3.72 -5.51 1.94
N ILE A 32 3.73 -4.20 1.81
CA ILE A 32 2.74 -3.30 2.43
C ILE A 32 1.81 -2.74 1.35
N HIS A 33 0.53 -3.05 1.46
CA HIS A 33 -0.51 -2.60 0.53
C HIS A 33 -0.88 -1.12 0.74
N GLY A 34 -1.60 -0.56 -0.24
CA GLY A 34 -2.28 0.72 -0.16
C GLY A 34 -3.80 0.60 -0.09
N TRP A 35 -4.53 1.59 -0.62
CA TRP A 35 -5.97 1.53 -0.80
C TRP A 35 -6.31 1.29 -2.29
N PRO A 36 -7.24 0.40 -2.62
CA PRO A 36 -8.07 -0.43 -1.76
C PRO A 36 -7.47 -1.80 -1.46
N GLY A 37 -6.16 -1.92 -1.42
CA GLY A 37 -5.42 -3.17 -1.25
C GLY A 37 -5.58 -3.80 0.14
N PHE A 38 -5.13 -5.03 0.24
CA PHE A 38 -4.89 -5.84 1.42
C PHE A 38 -3.90 -6.95 1.03
N TRP A 39 -3.59 -7.92 1.87
CA TRP A 39 -2.58 -8.94 1.55
C TRP A 39 -2.75 -9.57 0.15
N PHE A 40 -3.98 -9.71 -0.33
CA PHE A 40 -4.30 -10.33 -1.62
C PHE A 40 -3.85 -9.51 -2.83
N GLU A 41 -3.60 -8.22 -2.68
CA GLU A 41 -2.99 -7.37 -3.71
C GLU A 41 -1.69 -7.99 -4.26
N TRP A 42 -0.96 -8.68 -3.38
CA TRP A 42 0.33 -9.31 -3.64
C TRP A 42 0.26 -10.79 -4.05
N HIS A 43 -0.94 -11.36 -4.27
CA HIS A 43 -1.12 -12.79 -4.47
C HIS A 43 -0.32 -13.39 -5.65
N LYS A 44 0.01 -12.59 -6.68
CA LYS A 44 0.89 -12.99 -7.81
C LYS A 44 2.38 -12.87 -7.49
N ASN A 45 2.73 -12.21 -6.39
CA ASN A 45 4.11 -11.87 -6.04
C ASN A 45 4.63 -12.75 -4.90
N ILE A 46 3.79 -13.14 -3.96
CA ILE A 46 4.19 -13.88 -2.76
C ILE A 46 4.97 -15.14 -3.12
N GLY A 47 4.44 -16.01 -3.97
CA GLY A 47 5.08 -17.27 -4.35
C GLY A 47 6.48 -17.10 -4.94
N PRO A 48 6.63 -16.33 -6.05
CA PRO A 48 7.94 -16.09 -6.65
C PRO A 48 8.95 -15.40 -5.71
N LEU A 49 8.50 -14.46 -4.87
CA LEU A 49 9.39 -13.79 -3.91
C LEU A 49 9.78 -14.71 -2.76
N ALA A 50 8.91 -15.63 -2.35
CA ALA A 50 9.15 -16.60 -1.29
C ALA A 50 10.21 -17.67 -1.66
N GLU A 51 10.58 -17.78 -2.92
CA GLU A 51 11.74 -18.59 -3.34
C GLU A 51 13.07 -17.96 -2.91
N HIS A 52 13.06 -16.68 -2.51
CA HIS A 52 14.26 -15.89 -2.21
C HIS A 52 14.26 -15.24 -0.84
N PHE A 53 13.08 -15.03 -0.25
CA PHE A 53 12.89 -14.24 0.97
C PHE A 53 11.89 -14.92 1.91
N ASP A 54 11.93 -14.52 3.17
CA ASP A 54 10.84 -14.72 4.12
C ASP A 54 9.81 -13.62 3.91
N VAL A 55 8.81 -13.90 3.07
CA VAL A 55 7.80 -12.91 2.63
C VAL A 55 6.69 -12.81 3.66
N ILE A 56 6.43 -11.58 4.13
CA ILE A 56 5.44 -11.26 5.14
C ILE A 56 4.54 -10.15 4.62
N VAL A 57 3.23 -10.38 4.61
CA VAL A 57 2.26 -9.46 3.98
C VAL A 57 1.13 -9.17 4.96
N PRO A 58 1.23 -8.12 5.78
CA PRO A 58 0.17 -7.75 6.71
C PRO A 58 -1.00 -7.07 6.01
N ASP A 59 -2.21 -7.32 6.54
CA ASP A 59 -3.30 -6.36 6.41
C ASP A 59 -3.06 -5.27 7.45
N MET A 60 -2.88 -4.05 6.99
CA MET A 60 -2.63 -2.94 7.91
C MET A 60 -3.89 -2.61 8.73
N ARG A 61 -3.73 -1.90 9.86
CA ARG A 61 -4.88 -1.45 10.67
C ARG A 61 -5.98 -0.85 9.81
N GLY A 62 -7.22 -1.18 10.10
CA GLY A 62 -8.37 -0.66 9.36
C GLY A 62 -8.74 -1.47 8.12
N PHE A 63 -7.90 -2.39 7.67
CA PHE A 63 -8.11 -3.13 6.42
C PHE A 63 -8.44 -4.60 6.64
N ALA A 64 -9.22 -5.15 5.71
CA ALA A 64 -9.55 -6.57 5.56
C ALA A 64 -9.77 -7.32 6.89
N TYR A 65 -8.86 -8.21 7.26
CA TYR A 65 -9.00 -9.09 8.41
C TYR A 65 -8.31 -8.59 9.69
N SER A 66 -7.63 -7.44 9.63
CA SER A 66 -7.05 -6.78 10.80
C SER A 66 -8.08 -5.97 11.57
N ASP A 67 -7.75 -5.59 12.81
CA ASP A 67 -8.59 -4.71 13.63
C ASP A 67 -8.80 -3.33 12.97
N LYS A 68 -9.97 -2.77 13.20
CA LYS A 68 -10.40 -1.44 12.76
C LYS A 68 -10.62 -0.56 13.99
N PRO A 69 -9.54 0.02 14.56
CA PRO A 69 -9.63 0.81 15.77
C PRO A 69 -10.70 1.90 15.66
N ASP A 70 -11.59 1.98 16.68
CA ASP A 70 -12.62 3.01 16.74
C ASP A 70 -12.04 4.28 17.36
N LEU A 71 -11.14 4.92 16.61
CA LEU A 71 -10.43 6.14 16.98
C LEU A 71 -10.70 7.23 15.95
N PRO A 72 -10.64 8.51 16.35
CA PRO A 72 -10.64 9.61 15.38
C PRO A 72 -9.58 9.39 14.31
N PRO A 73 -9.87 9.66 13.01
CA PRO A 73 -8.92 9.42 11.94
C PRO A 73 -7.56 10.08 12.17
N GLU A 74 -7.55 11.31 12.67
CA GLU A 74 -6.36 12.11 12.99
C GLU A 74 -5.55 11.57 14.21
N VAL A 75 -6.01 10.50 14.84
CA VAL A 75 -5.31 9.80 15.94
C VAL A 75 -4.96 8.39 15.53
N GLY A 76 -5.95 7.64 15.02
CA GLY A 76 -5.83 6.20 14.78
C GLY A 76 -5.34 5.82 13.39
N TYR A 77 -5.35 6.74 12.41
CA TYR A 77 -5.08 6.44 10.99
C TYR A 77 -4.05 7.40 10.36
N THR A 78 -3.20 7.99 11.18
CA THR A 78 -2.11 8.85 10.73
C THR A 78 -0.95 8.03 10.16
N ASP A 79 -0.10 8.64 9.33
CA ASP A 79 1.14 8.02 8.85
C ASP A 79 2.01 7.50 10.01
N THR A 80 2.05 8.23 11.13
CA THR A 80 2.77 7.85 12.34
C THR A 80 2.16 6.59 12.98
N ALA A 81 0.83 6.49 13.05
CA ALA A 81 0.18 5.31 13.62
C ALA A 81 0.51 4.03 12.83
N PHE A 82 0.52 4.11 11.50
CA PHE A 82 0.92 3.00 10.64
C PHE A 82 2.41 2.69 10.74
N ALA A 83 3.27 3.71 10.80
CA ALA A 83 4.72 3.53 10.98
C ALA A 83 5.04 2.83 12.30
N GLU A 84 4.32 3.14 13.38
CA GLU A 84 4.45 2.46 14.68
C GLU A 84 3.97 1.01 14.63
N ASP A 85 2.94 0.68 13.85
CA ASP A 85 2.53 -0.71 13.64
C ASP A 85 3.62 -1.51 12.91
N ILE A 86 4.20 -0.92 11.86
CA ILE A 86 5.31 -1.55 11.12
C ILE A 86 6.48 -1.81 12.06
N ARG A 87 6.88 -0.82 12.87
CA ARG A 87 7.96 -0.97 13.87
C ARG A 87 7.63 -2.09 14.86
N ALA A 88 6.45 -2.05 15.45
CA ALA A 88 6.06 -3.04 16.46
C ALA A 88 5.95 -4.46 15.87
N PHE A 89 5.59 -4.58 14.59
CA PHE A 89 5.57 -5.86 13.88
C PHE A 89 6.99 -6.41 13.65
N ILE A 90 7.94 -5.55 13.28
CA ILE A 90 9.36 -5.89 13.15
C ILE A 90 9.93 -6.35 14.50
N ASP A 91 9.59 -5.65 15.58
CA ASP A 91 10.01 -5.98 16.95
C ASP A 91 9.42 -7.33 17.42
N PHE A 92 8.16 -7.62 17.09
CA PHE A 92 7.51 -8.90 17.41
C PHE A 92 8.27 -10.10 16.83
N TYR A 93 8.84 -9.95 15.63
CA TYR A 93 9.66 -10.98 15.00
C TYR A 93 11.14 -10.94 15.39
N HIS A 94 11.55 -9.97 16.20
CA HIS A 94 12.95 -9.74 16.56
C HIS A 94 13.87 -9.52 15.35
N PHE A 95 13.34 -8.98 14.26
CA PHE A 95 14.16 -8.60 13.12
C PHE A 95 14.97 -7.35 13.46
N ASP A 96 16.25 -7.35 13.15
CA ASP A 96 17.10 -6.14 13.26
C ASP A 96 16.71 -5.13 12.18
N LYS A 97 16.70 -5.59 10.93
CA LYS A 97 16.31 -4.81 9.75
C LYS A 97 15.42 -5.62 8.83
N VAL A 98 14.60 -4.91 8.06
CA VAL A 98 13.74 -5.52 7.05
C VAL A 98 13.93 -4.86 5.69
N ARG A 99 13.56 -5.56 4.64
CA ARG A 99 13.32 -5.01 3.31
C ARG A 99 11.82 -4.76 3.17
N ILE A 100 11.44 -3.66 2.54
CA ILE A 100 10.01 -3.35 2.34
C ILE A 100 9.74 -3.05 0.87
N VAL A 101 8.68 -3.65 0.35
CA VAL A 101 8.01 -3.26 -0.89
C VAL A 101 6.66 -2.71 -0.53
N THR A 102 6.24 -1.61 -1.13
CA THR A 102 4.98 -0.99 -0.79
C THR A 102 4.36 -0.25 -1.97
N HIS A 103 3.04 -0.06 -1.91
CA HIS A 103 2.23 0.55 -2.94
C HIS A 103 1.30 1.62 -2.37
N ASP A 104 1.02 2.69 -3.13
CA ASP A 104 0.01 3.73 -2.85
C ASP A 104 0.12 4.31 -1.42
N PHE A 105 -0.94 4.27 -0.61
CA PHE A 105 -0.91 4.71 0.80
C PHE A 105 0.14 3.99 1.65
N GLY A 106 0.42 2.73 1.35
CA GLY A 106 1.50 2.01 2.00
C GLY A 106 2.84 2.74 1.84
N ALA A 107 3.07 3.37 0.68
CA ALA A 107 4.27 4.17 0.46
C ALA A 107 4.31 5.41 1.38
N VAL A 108 3.18 6.03 1.69
CA VAL A 108 3.13 7.15 2.65
C VAL A 108 3.54 6.69 4.04
N TRP A 109 2.97 5.57 4.50
CA TRP A 109 3.25 5.02 5.83
C TRP A 109 4.70 4.56 5.97
N VAL A 110 5.23 3.90 4.94
CA VAL A 110 6.61 3.40 4.93
C VAL A 110 7.62 4.55 4.79
N GLN A 111 7.33 5.62 4.05
CA GLN A 111 8.15 6.83 4.06
C GLN A 111 8.23 7.45 5.46
N ARG A 112 7.11 7.45 6.21
CA ARG A 112 7.11 7.89 7.61
C ARG A 112 7.97 6.98 8.47
N PHE A 113 7.80 5.66 8.34
CA PHE A 113 8.63 4.67 9.04
C PHE A 113 10.12 4.85 8.73
N ALA A 114 10.49 5.01 7.47
CA ALA A 114 11.89 5.18 7.05
C ALA A 114 12.56 6.44 7.63
N ARG A 115 11.78 7.51 7.87
CA ARG A 115 12.28 8.72 8.54
C ARG A 115 12.38 8.57 10.05
N MET A 116 11.45 7.83 10.67
CA MET A 116 11.44 7.61 12.12
C MET A 116 12.48 6.56 12.57
N TYR A 117 12.69 5.54 11.75
CA TYR A 117 13.48 4.35 12.09
C TYR A 117 14.40 3.93 10.92
N PRO A 118 15.27 4.84 10.42
CA PRO A 118 16.11 4.55 9.25
C PRO A 118 17.05 3.36 9.47
N GLU A 119 17.45 3.10 10.72
CA GLU A 119 18.29 1.97 11.09
C GLU A 119 17.60 0.61 10.97
N ARG A 120 16.25 0.58 10.94
CA ARG A 120 15.44 -0.64 10.84
C ARG A 120 15.12 -1.04 9.40
N LEU A 121 15.51 -0.23 8.42
CA LEU A 121 15.23 -0.46 7.01
C LEU A 121 16.52 -0.72 6.24
N HIS A 122 16.58 -1.85 5.51
CA HIS A 122 17.73 -2.22 4.70
C HIS A 122 17.63 -1.64 3.29
N LYS A 123 16.52 -1.91 2.61
CA LYS A 123 16.19 -1.42 1.27
C LYS A 123 14.69 -1.18 1.13
N LEU A 124 14.33 -0.31 0.21
CA LEU A 124 12.94 0.10 -0.01
C LEU A 124 12.58 0.04 -1.49
N VAL A 125 11.43 -0.55 -1.81
CA VAL A 125 10.82 -0.45 -3.14
C VAL A 125 9.45 0.20 -3.00
N LEU A 126 9.20 1.26 -3.75
CA LEU A 126 7.95 2.00 -3.78
C LEU A 126 7.29 1.85 -5.15
N PHE A 127 6.00 1.55 -5.18
CA PHE A 127 5.17 1.55 -6.38
C PHE A 127 4.26 2.76 -6.37
N ASP A 128 4.35 3.57 -7.44
CA ASP A 128 3.52 4.76 -7.66
C ASP A 128 3.31 5.58 -6.37
N PRO A 129 4.41 6.02 -5.70
CA PRO A 129 4.30 6.54 -4.34
C PRO A 129 3.72 7.95 -4.31
N PRO A 130 2.65 8.21 -3.54
CA PRO A 130 2.38 9.55 -3.06
C PRO A 130 3.56 10.04 -2.21
N TYR A 131 4.10 11.22 -2.51
CA TYR A 131 5.21 11.81 -1.77
C TYR A 131 5.13 13.34 -1.76
N ALA A 132 5.89 13.97 -0.88
CA ALA A 132 5.80 15.42 -0.66
C ALA A 132 6.13 16.26 -1.91
N GLY A 133 6.96 15.76 -2.82
CA GLY A 133 7.33 16.44 -4.06
C GLY A 133 6.18 16.64 -5.04
N ILE A 134 5.10 15.87 -4.93
CA ILE A 134 3.87 16.10 -5.71
C ILE A 134 3.29 17.48 -5.39
N GLY A 135 3.28 17.87 -4.12
CA GLY A 135 2.92 19.22 -3.69
C GLY A 135 1.53 19.66 -4.13
N GLY A 136 1.43 20.89 -4.67
CA GLY A 136 0.16 21.49 -5.10
C GLY A 136 -0.53 20.84 -6.30
N ARG A 137 0.16 19.93 -7.01
CA ARG A 137 -0.41 19.22 -8.19
C ARG A 137 -1.65 18.39 -7.84
N TRP A 138 -1.80 17.96 -6.58
CA TRP A 138 -3.02 17.33 -6.09
C TRP A 138 -4.28 18.21 -6.22
N PHE A 139 -4.12 19.53 -6.22
CA PHE A 139 -5.21 20.50 -6.22
C PHE A 139 -5.45 21.11 -7.59
N GLU A 140 -4.75 20.68 -8.62
CA GLU A 140 -5.02 21.07 -10.00
C GLU A 140 -6.39 20.50 -10.44
N LEU A 141 -7.18 21.33 -11.11
CA LEU A 141 -8.58 21.00 -11.39
C LEU A 141 -8.77 19.62 -12.08
N PRO A 142 -7.99 19.22 -13.10
CA PRO A 142 -8.12 17.87 -13.67
C PRO A 142 -7.89 16.78 -12.63
N GLN A 143 -6.89 16.94 -11.76
CA GLN A 143 -6.58 15.96 -10.73
C GLN A 143 -7.66 15.85 -9.67
N VAL A 144 -8.28 16.96 -9.29
CA VAL A 144 -9.42 16.95 -8.34
C VAL A 144 -10.58 16.13 -8.89
N PHE A 145 -10.84 16.20 -10.20
CA PHE A 145 -11.88 15.37 -10.83
C PHE A 145 -11.48 13.88 -10.85
N HIS A 146 -10.22 13.53 -11.11
CA HIS A 146 -9.75 12.16 -11.06
C HIS A 146 -9.77 11.59 -9.63
N SER A 147 -9.44 12.41 -8.65
CA SER A 147 -9.40 12.03 -7.23
C SER A 147 -10.70 12.35 -6.45
N TRP A 148 -11.86 12.46 -7.14
CA TRP A 148 -13.17 12.79 -6.56
C TRP A 148 -13.51 11.94 -5.32
N TYR A 149 -13.10 10.67 -5.32
CA TYR A 149 -13.33 9.71 -4.25
C TYR A 149 -12.68 10.14 -2.92
N GLN A 150 -11.57 10.88 -2.95
CA GLN A 150 -10.93 11.40 -1.74
C GLN A 150 -11.85 12.38 -0.99
N ILE A 151 -12.64 13.17 -1.74
CA ILE A 151 -13.65 14.09 -1.19
C ILE A 151 -14.90 13.29 -0.77
N PHE A 152 -15.29 12.29 -1.54
CA PHE A 152 -16.39 11.39 -1.19
C PHE A 152 -16.11 10.67 0.14
N HIS A 153 -14.90 10.16 0.36
CA HIS A 153 -14.51 9.51 1.61
C HIS A 153 -14.59 10.42 2.85
N GLN A 154 -14.61 11.75 2.68
CA GLN A 154 -14.79 12.68 3.81
C GLN A 154 -16.25 12.69 4.32
N GLN A 155 -17.20 12.20 3.53
CA GLN A 155 -18.61 12.25 3.88
C GLN A 155 -18.90 11.24 5.01
N PRO A 156 -19.66 11.62 6.05
CA PRO A 156 -19.94 10.74 7.20
C PRO A 156 -20.84 9.55 6.86
N TRP A 157 -21.49 9.57 5.70
CA TRP A 157 -22.39 8.55 5.18
C TRP A 157 -21.78 7.70 4.05
N ALA A 158 -20.51 7.94 3.69
CA ALA A 158 -19.89 7.30 2.54
C ALA A 158 -19.80 5.77 2.70
N GLU A 159 -19.36 5.30 3.88
CA GLU A 159 -19.29 3.87 4.17
C GLU A 159 -20.67 3.21 4.24
N ASP A 160 -21.70 3.89 4.71
CA ASP A 160 -23.06 3.35 4.76
C ASP A 160 -23.63 3.18 3.35
N LEU A 161 -23.36 4.15 2.46
CA LEU A 161 -23.77 4.07 1.06
C LEU A 161 -23.08 2.91 0.34
N VAL A 162 -21.75 2.84 0.43
CA VAL A 162 -20.96 1.79 -0.25
C VAL A 162 -21.25 0.41 0.36
N GLY A 163 -21.41 0.33 1.67
CA GLY A 163 -21.68 -0.90 2.41
C GLY A 163 -23.17 -1.28 2.48
N SER A 164 -24.05 -0.57 1.78
CA SER A 164 -25.52 -0.83 1.83
C SER A 164 -25.90 -2.22 1.31
N SER A 165 -25.10 -2.79 0.40
CA SER A 165 -25.19 -4.18 -0.05
C SER A 165 -23.85 -4.66 -0.60
N LYS A 166 -23.67 -5.97 -0.80
CA LYS A 166 -22.48 -6.52 -1.46
C LYS A 166 -22.35 -6.01 -2.91
N GLU A 167 -23.47 -5.84 -3.61
CA GLU A 167 -23.49 -5.30 -4.96
C GLU A 167 -23.01 -3.85 -5.01
N ALA A 168 -23.43 -3.02 -4.04
CA ALA A 168 -22.97 -1.65 -3.95
C ALA A 168 -21.44 -1.58 -3.68
N THR A 169 -20.95 -2.42 -2.77
CA THR A 169 -19.51 -2.56 -2.50
C THR A 169 -18.77 -3.04 -3.75
N GLU A 170 -19.31 -4.02 -4.49
CA GLU A 170 -18.70 -4.53 -5.72
C GLU A 170 -18.62 -3.45 -6.80
N ILE A 171 -19.71 -2.75 -7.08
CA ILE A 171 -19.75 -1.65 -8.07
C ILE A 171 -18.66 -0.63 -7.73
N TYR A 172 -18.57 -0.27 -6.47
CA TYR A 172 -17.59 0.73 -5.98
C TYR A 172 -16.15 0.26 -6.17
N LEU A 173 -15.80 -0.94 -5.69
CA LEU A 173 -14.44 -1.47 -5.78
C LEU A 173 -14.04 -1.80 -7.22
N ARG A 174 -14.93 -2.41 -8.00
CA ARG A 174 -14.71 -2.73 -9.40
C ARG A 174 -14.38 -1.47 -10.22
N HIS A 175 -15.04 -0.35 -9.91
CA HIS A 175 -14.72 0.94 -10.56
C HIS A 175 -13.24 1.29 -10.43
N PHE A 176 -12.68 1.26 -9.22
CA PHE A 176 -11.27 1.65 -9.01
C PHE A 176 -10.31 0.61 -9.56
N LEU A 177 -10.55 -0.67 -9.31
CA LEU A 177 -9.70 -1.74 -9.81
C LEU A 177 -9.61 -1.71 -11.34
N SER A 178 -10.72 -1.49 -12.04
CA SER A 178 -10.74 -1.38 -13.50
C SER A 178 -10.20 -0.04 -14.00
N ALA A 179 -10.65 1.08 -13.45
CA ALA A 179 -10.33 2.41 -13.99
C ALA A 179 -8.87 2.83 -13.74
N TRP A 180 -8.20 2.27 -12.73
CA TRP A 180 -6.80 2.58 -12.43
C TRP A 180 -5.82 1.59 -13.06
N SER A 181 -6.29 0.47 -13.61
CA SER A 181 -5.49 -0.46 -14.40
C SER A 181 -5.33 0.02 -15.84
N ALA A 182 -4.16 -0.21 -16.45
CA ALA A 182 -3.96 0.06 -17.87
C ALA A 182 -4.88 -0.82 -18.76
N ASN A 183 -5.19 -2.04 -18.29
CA ASN A 183 -6.22 -2.90 -18.87
C ASN A 183 -7.42 -3.01 -17.92
N PRO A 184 -8.56 -2.36 -18.21
CA PRO A 184 -9.75 -2.39 -17.34
C PRO A 184 -10.36 -3.79 -17.14
N ASP A 185 -10.12 -4.71 -18.09
CA ASP A 185 -10.68 -6.07 -18.08
C ASP A 185 -9.72 -7.10 -17.42
N LEU A 186 -8.69 -6.62 -16.74
CA LEU A 186 -7.66 -7.47 -16.12
C LEU A 186 -8.20 -8.32 -14.96
N TRP A 187 -9.14 -7.76 -14.19
CA TRP A 187 -9.61 -8.33 -12.93
C TRP A 187 -10.69 -9.39 -13.17
N THR A 188 -10.44 -10.60 -12.70
CA THR A 188 -11.42 -11.69 -12.72
C THR A 188 -12.51 -11.47 -11.67
N ASP A 189 -13.69 -12.11 -11.89
CA ASP A 189 -14.77 -12.04 -10.91
C ASP A 189 -14.38 -12.62 -9.55
N ASP A 190 -13.54 -13.67 -9.51
CA ASP A 190 -13.02 -14.24 -8.26
C ASP A 190 -12.11 -13.26 -7.51
N GLU A 191 -11.26 -12.51 -8.23
CA GLU A 191 -10.43 -11.48 -7.62
C GLU A 191 -11.28 -10.32 -7.08
N ILE A 192 -12.27 -9.85 -7.83
CA ILE A 192 -13.22 -8.85 -7.35
C ILE A 192 -13.98 -9.35 -6.12
N ALA A 193 -14.45 -10.60 -6.14
CA ALA A 193 -15.15 -11.18 -4.99
C ALA A 193 -14.29 -11.22 -3.73
N ALA A 194 -12.97 -11.47 -3.85
CA ALA A 194 -12.04 -11.41 -2.73
C ALA A 194 -11.95 -9.99 -2.12
N TYR A 195 -11.93 -8.95 -2.95
CA TYR A 195 -11.98 -7.56 -2.48
C TYR A 195 -13.31 -7.23 -1.80
N VAL A 196 -14.43 -7.64 -2.40
CA VAL A 196 -15.77 -7.44 -1.82
C VAL A 196 -15.88 -8.12 -0.45
N GLU A 197 -15.38 -9.35 -0.31
CA GLU A 197 -15.38 -10.07 0.97
C GLU A 197 -14.54 -9.35 2.03
N ALA A 198 -13.34 -8.88 1.66
CA ALA A 198 -12.45 -8.15 2.56
C ALA A 198 -13.08 -6.82 3.04
N TYR A 199 -13.73 -6.09 2.14
CA TYR A 199 -14.38 -4.82 2.46
C TYR A 199 -15.77 -4.98 3.11
N SER A 200 -16.36 -6.18 3.02
CA SER A 200 -17.58 -6.55 3.77
C SER A 200 -17.30 -6.89 5.24
N GLN A 201 -16.02 -7.01 5.64
CA GLN A 201 -15.68 -7.18 7.06
C GLN A 201 -16.14 -5.95 7.88
N PRO A 202 -16.68 -6.15 9.09
CA PRO A 202 -17.18 -5.05 9.90
C PRO A 202 -16.15 -3.93 10.08
N GLY A 203 -16.51 -2.71 9.65
CA GLY A 203 -15.67 -1.52 9.75
C GLY A 203 -14.56 -1.38 8.70
N ALA A 204 -14.41 -2.30 7.74
CA ALA A 204 -13.32 -2.25 6.75
C ALA A 204 -13.46 -1.05 5.78
N LEU A 205 -14.66 -0.72 5.34
CA LEU A 205 -14.91 0.51 4.55
C LEU A 205 -14.52 1.75 5.34
N ARG A 206 -14.99 1.85 6.61
CA ARG A 206 -14.61 2.97 7.49
C ARG A 206 -13.11 3.06 7.69
N GLY A 207 -12.44 1.93 7.93
CA GLY A 207 -10.99 1.88 8.11
C GLY A 207 -10.24 2.39 6.90
N GLY A 208 -10.57 1.91 5.70
CA GLY A 208 -9.98 2.39 4.44
C GLY A 208 -10.24 3.88 4.20
N PHE A 209 -11.47 4.36 4.45
CA PHE A 209 -11.81 5.78 4.27
C PHE A 209 -11.13 6.68 5.32
N ASN A 210 -10.87 6.17 6.52
CA ASN A 210 -10.20 6.92 7.56
C ASN A 210 -8.75 7.29 7.21
N CYS A 211 -8.07 6.55 6.32
CA CYS A 211 -6.77 6.96 5.79
C CYS A 211 -6.84 8.30 5.06
N TYR A 212 -7.87 8.48 4.22
CA TYR A 212 -8.12 9.74 3.52
C TYR A 212 -8.58 10.84 4.48
N ARG A 213 -9.43 10.52 5.44
CA ARG A 213 -9.88 11.48 6.47
C ARG A 213 -8.69 11.98 7.28
N ALA A 214 -7.79 11.09 7.69
CA ALA A 214 -6.57 11.47 8.40
C ALA A 214 -5.68 12.37 7.55
N ALA A 215 -5.47 12.02 6.27
CA ALA A 215 -4.66 12.82 5.35
C ALA A 215 -5.17 14.26 5.24
N PHE A 216 -6.47 14.45 5.05
CA PHE A 216 -7.10 15.78 4.93
C PHE A 216 -7.11 16.56 6.25
N ARG A 217 -7.02 15.89 7.40
CA ARG A 217 -7.00 16.51 8.74
C ARG A 217 -5.59 16.71 9.30
N GLY A 218 -4.56 16.63 8.46
CA GLY A 218 -3.17 16.84 8.86
C GLY A 218 -2.52 15.63 9.52
N GLY A 219 -3.06 14.43 9.33
CA GLY A 219 -2.53 13.17 9.84
C GLY A 219 -1.34 12.62 9.07
N MET A 220 -0.70 13.42 8.21
CA MET A 220 0.49 13.06 7.45
C MET A 220 1.58 14.11 7.62
N GLN A 221 2.82 13.66 7.73
CA GLN A 221 3.95 14.58 7.82
C GLN A 221 4.17 15.32 6.49
N SER A 222 4.09 16.63 6.53
CA SER A 222 4.25 17.51 5.35
C SER A 222 5.36 18.55 5.50
N SER A 223 6.11 18.54 6.61
CA SER A 223 7.15 19.54 6.91
C SER A 223 8.34 18.92 7.63
N GLY A 224 9.44 19.64 7.70
CA GLY A 224 10.71 19.17 8.26
C GLY A 224 11.60 18.52 7.19
N ASP A 225 12.62 17.78 7.62
CA ASP A 225 13.43 16.97 6.73
C ASP A 225 12.64 15.73 6.28
N LEU A 226 12.33 15.67 5.00
CA LEU A 226 11.57 14.58 4.37
C LEU A 226 12.48 13.63 3.57
N THR A 227 13.80 13.77 3.68
CA THR A 227 14.78 12.94 2.98
C THR A 227 14.81 11.51 3.55
N ILE A 228 14.90 10.53 2.65
CA ILE A 228 15.07 9.11 2.96
C ILE A 228 16.37 8.63 2.32
N ASN A 229 17.38 8.37 3.15
CA ASN A 229 18.71 7.95 2.70
C ASN A 229 18.84 6.44 2.46
N THR A 230 17.85 5.65 2.84
CA THR A 230 17.80 4.22 2.54
C THR A 230 17.86 4.00 1.03
N PRO A 231 18.65 3.03 0.51
CA PRO A 231 18.62 2.68 -0.89
C PRO A 231 17.19 2.37 -1.34
N THR A 232 16.69 3.17 -2.28
CA THR A 232 15.28 3.13 -2.69
C THR A 232 15.15 2.93 -4.19
N MET A 233 14.39 1.90 -4.60
CA MET A 233 13.92 1.79 -5.97
C MET A 233 12.46 2.26 -6.05
N VAL A 234 12.16 3.07 -7.04
CA VAL A 234 10.79 3.45 -7.39
C VAL A 234 10.45 2.83 -8.73
N LEU A 235 9.42 1.98 -8.75
CA LEU A 235 8.76 1.54 -9.97
C LEU A 235 7.51 2.41 -10.16
N TRP A 236 7.35 2.98 -11.36
CA TRP A 236 6.22 3.87 -11.63
C TRP A 236 5.58 3.54 -12.97
N GLY A 237 4.27 3.23 -12.94
CA GLY A 237 3.45 2.95 -14.11
C GLY A 237 3.25 4.19 -14.97
N ASP A 238 3.50 4.10 -16.27
CA ASP A 238 3.30 5.25 -17.16
C ASP A 238 1.85 5.43 -17.60
N SER A 239 1.03 4.45 -17.33
CA SER A 239 -0.41 4.44 -17.60
C SER A 239 -1.24 4.54 -16.31
N ASP A 240 -0.61 4.92 -15.18
CA ASP A 240 -1.33 5.17 -13.92
C ASP A 240 -2.27 6.37 -14.09
N ALA A 241 -3.58 6.10 -13.94
CA ALA A 241 -4.64 7.09 -14.14
C ALA A 241 -4.74 8.09 -12.97
N ILE A 242 -4.17 7.75 -11.79
CA ILE A 242 -4.34 8.57 -10.57
C ILE A 242 -3.05 9.26 -10.15
N LEU A 243 -1.90 8.61 -10.38
CA LEU A 243 -0.56 9.11 -10.05
C LEU A 243 0.28 9.19 -11.33
N PRO A 244 0.15 10.26 -12.13
CA PRO A 244 0.85 10.39 -13.40
C PRO A 244 2.37 10.23 -13.26
N TYR A 245 3.01 9.45 -14.13
CA TYR A 245 4.46 9.24 -14.15
C TYR A 245 5.25 10.57 -14.12
N ALA A 246 4.73 11.63 -14.75
CA ALA A 246 5.34 12.95 -14.72
C ALA A 246 5.56 13.52 -13.31
N TRP A 247 4.87 12.98 -12.31
CA TRP A 247 5.04 13.38 -10.92
C TRP A 247 6.27 12.77 -10.24
N SER A 248 6.98 11.87 -10.90
CA SER A 248 8.24 11.31 -10.42
C SER A 248 9.44 12.28 -10.52
N ASP A 249 9.25 13.44 -11.17
CA ASP A 249 10.27 14.41 -11.52
C ASP A 249 11.09 14.95 -10.34
N ARG A 250 10.47 15.05 -9.14
CA ARG A 250 11.12 15.58 -7.94
C ARG A 250 11.58 14.49 -6.95
N LEU A 251 11.44 13.21 -7.28
CA LEU A 251 11.91 12.12 -6.40
C LEU A 251 13.37 12.28 -5.94
N PRO A 252 14.34 12.70 -6.81
CA PRO A 252 15.73 12.85 -6.38
C PRO A 252 15.94 13.84 -5.23
N GLU A 253 15.02 14.79 -5.02
CA GLU A 253 15.09 15.75 -3.90
C GLU A 253 14.82 15.07 -2.54
N PHE A 254 14.10 13.94 -2.55
CA PHE A 254 13.65 13.23 -1.35
C PHE A 254 14.36 11.89 -1.14
N PHE A 255 14.93 11.32 -2.19
CA PHE A 255 15.59 10.02 -2.20
C PHE A 255 16.98 10.13 -2.83
N PRO A 256 18.02 10.51 -2.07
CA PRO A 256 19.38 10.66 -2.62
C PRO A 256 19.96 9.37 -3.24
N ASN A 257 19.55 8.20 -2.74
CA ASN A 257 19.99 6.88 -3.22
C ASN A 257 18.89 6.22 -4.06
N LEU A 258 18.35 6.96 -5.04
CA LEU A 258 17.21 6.56 -5.89
C LEU A 258 17.64 5.72 -7.10
N THR A 259 16.90 4.65 -7.34
CA THR A 259 16.79 3.98 -8.65
C THR A 259 15.36 4.14 -9.15
N LEU A 260 15.13 4.97 -10.17
CA LEU A 260 13.80 5.16 -10.77
C LEU A 260 13.67 4.31 -12.02
N LYS A 261 12.58 3.53 -12.12
CA LYS A 261 12.25 2.73 -13.32
C LYS A 261 10.80 3.01 -13.75
N ARG A 262 10.65 3.40 -15.01
CA ARG A 262 9.36 3.53 -15.67
C ARG A 262 8.85 2.14 -16.09
N MET A 263 7.60 1.84 -15.73
CA MET A 263 6.92 0.61 -16.10
C MET A 263 5.99 0.88 -17.29
N GLU A 264 6.51 0.66 -18.49
CA GLU A 264 5.78 0.96 -19.74
C GLU A 264 4.55 0.08 -19.91
N GLY A 265 3.40 0.71 -20.23
CA GLY A 265 2.10 0.08 -20.45
C GLY A 265 1.47 -0.49 -19.18
N VAL A 266 1.89 -0.03 -18.01
CA VAL A 266 1.42 -0.50 -16.70
C VAL A 266 0.70 0.63 -15.98
N GLY A 267 -0.46 0.34 -15.40
CA GLY A 267 -1.25 1.26 -14.59
C GLY A 267 -0.89 1.19 -13.12
N HIS A 268 -1.84 1.54 -12.27
CA HIS A 268 -1.67 1.68 -10.83
C HIS A 268 -1.38 0.36 -10.10
N PHE A 269 -1.99 -0.75 -10.54
CA PHE A 269 -1.85 -2.05 -9.87
C PHE A 269 -0.75 -2.91 -10.52
N MET A 270 0.47 -2.37 -10.60
CA MET A 270 1.58 -3.01 -11.33
C MET A 270 1.94 -4.41 -10.81
N MET A 271 1.73 -4.70 -9.52
CA MET A 271 1.94 -6.01 -8.90
C MET A 271 0.98 -7.07 -9.48
N ARG A 272 -0.15 -6.63 -10.02
CA ARG A 272 -1.16 -7.46 -10.69
C ARG A 272 -1.06 -7.39 -12.21
N GLU A 273 -0.74 -6.22 -12.77
CA GLU A 273 -0.70 -5.98 -14.22
C GLU A 273 0.55 -6.57 -14.90
N ALA A 274 1.68 -6.55 -14.20
CA ALA A 274 2.97 -7.03 -14.74
C ALA A 274 3.76 -7.82 -13.68
N PRO A 275 3.18 -8.88 -13.05
CA PRO A 275 3.77 -9.54 -11.89
C PRO A 275 5.17 -10.12 -12.16
N GLU A 276 5.43 -10.70 -13.33
CA GLU A 276 6.73 -11.27 -13.64
C GLU A 276 7.82 -10.18 -13.73
N ARG A 277 7.51 -9.04 -14.38
CA ARG A 277 8.43 -7.89 -14.47
C ARG A 277 8.71 -7.31 -13.10
N VAL A 278 7.67 -7.10 -12.32
CA VAL A 278 7.74 -6.54 -10.95
C VAL A 278 8.55 -7.46 -10.05
N ASN A 279 8.28 -8.78 -10.06
CA ASN A 279 9.03 -9.76 -9.26
C ASN A 279 10.52 -9.76 -9.62
N ALA A 280 10.86 -9.72 -10.91
CA ALA A 280 12.26 -9.68 -11.36
C ALA A 280 12.98 -8.42 -10.86
N GLU A 281 12.32 -7.25 -10.90
CA GLU A 281 12.89 -6.00 -10.40
C GLU A 281 13.09 -6.03 -8.88
N ILE A 282 12.10 -6.51 -8.12
CA ILE A 282 12.21 -6.65 -6.67
C ILE A 282 13.37 -7.58 -6.33
N ILE A 283 13.41 -8.78 -6.91
CA ILE A 283 14.45 -9.78 -6.63
C ILE A 283 15.84 -9.21 -6.97
N GLY A 284 15.97 -8.57 -8.13
CA GLY A 284 17.24 -7.99 -8.56
C GLY A 284 17.74 -6.90 -7.64
N PHE A 285 16.84 -6.04 -7.13
CA PHE A 285 17.22 -4.94 -6.24
C PHE A 285 17.41 -5.38 -4.78
N MET A 286 16.62 -6.33 -4.29
CA MET A 286 16.59 -6.69 -2.86
C MET A 286 17.66 -7.72 -2.44
N LYS A 287 18.26 -8.48 -3.39
CA LYS A 287 19.19 -9.58 -3.08
C LYS A 287 20.56 -9.17 -2.52
N ASP A 288 21.01 -7.96 -2.71
CA ASP A 288 22.38 -7.53 -2.33
C ASP A 288 22.46 -6.92 -0.94
#